data_fe9a289c89a687413b8636bc9a50308f
#
_entry.id   fe9a289c89a687413b8636bc9a50308f
#
_cell.length_a   1.000
_cell.length_b   1.000
_cell.length_c   1.000
_cell.angle_alpha   90.00
_cell.angle_beta   90.00
_cell.angle_gamma   90.00
#
_symmetry.space_group_name_H-M   'P 1'
#
loop_
_entity.id
_entity.type
_entity.pdbx_description
1 polymer ?
#
loop_
_entity_poly.entity_id
_entity_poly.type
_entity_poly.pdbx_seq_one_letter_code
_entity_poly.pdbx_strand_id
1 'polypeptide(L)'
;MRDETDLARGGGRGRGTGGSPVDDCDDERVLASLDWVAAASVSTAVATLVLALATFAAVRSAQRTARISEQSLAAQLWPLLAPARPEDPEQKVLFQDQHKVMVSGGLAAAEATSESIYFAIAIRNVGPGLAVLDRWWFAGERRQGAEDHADESDFRRLTRDLYLPPGEIGYWQGAIRDPGSPEFAIATAAIRNRQEMTVELLYSDYLGHQRTISRFILMPVSEGRWFVALTRHWNLDRPDPRPRPDGATPSSPRP
;
A
#
# COMPACT_ATOMS: atom_id res chain seq x y z
N MET A 1 70.61 -8.56 -23.71
CA MET A 1 71.89 -9.26 -23.50
C MET A 1 71.73 -10.55 -24.26
N ARG A 2 72.22 -10.49 -25.43
CA ARG A 2 73.24 -11.42 -26.03
C ARG A 2 72.69 -12.80 -26.29
N ASP A 3 72.77 -13.41 -27.35
CA ASP A 3 73.49 -13.32 -28.63
C ASP A 3 73.28 -14.68 -29.29
N GLU A 4 72.88 -14.68 -30.51
CA GLU A 4 73.76 -14.96 -31.70
C GLU A 4 74.22 -16.42 -31.79
N THR A 5 73.94 -16.96 -32.82
CA THR A 5 74.57 -17.29 -34.13
C THR A 5 74.72 -18.81 -34.22
N ASP A 6 74.84 -19.47 -35.29
CA ASP A 6 75.04 -19.22 -36.70
C ASP A 6 75.08 -20.58 -37.46
N LEU A 7 74.78 -20.56 -38.77
CA LEU A 7 75.46 -21.28 -39.87
C LEU A 7 75.55 -22.83 -39.86
N ALA A 8 75.42 -23.54 -40.87
CA ALA A 8 75.43 -23.42 -42.33
C ALA A 8 75.27 -24.78 -43.03
N ARG A 9 74.77 -24.76 -44.24
CA ARG A 9 75.22 -25.44 -45.49
C ARG A 9 75.31 -26.94 -45.62
N GLY A 10 74.69 -27.41 -46.71
CA GLY A 10 75.12 -28.57 -47.54
C GLY A 10 73.90 -29.33 -48.04
N GLY A 11 73.51 -29.29 -49.11
CA GLY A 11 73.67 -29.57 -50.49
C GLY A 11 73.49 -31.04 -50.82
N GLY A 12 72.45 -31.38 -51.59
CA GLY A 12 72.37 -32.75 -52.12
C GLY A 12 71.11 -32.94 -52.99
N ARG A 13 71.28 -32.92 -54.28
CA ARG A 13 70.31 -33.25 -55.35
C ARG A 13 69.95 -34.76 -55.23
N GLY A 14 68.65 -35.10 -55.35
CA GLY A 14 68.20 -36.42 -55.63
C GLY A 14 66.77 -36.40 -56.22
N ARG A 15 66.67 -36.62 -57.51
CA ARG A 15 65.42 -36.88 -58.23
C ARG A 15 64.87 -38.27 -57.84
N GLY A 16 63.62 -38.36 -57.52
CA GLY A 16 62.90 -39.62 -57.36
C GLY A 16 61.41 -39.39 -57.54
N THR A 17 60.94 -39.70 -58.73
CA THR A 17 59.51 -39.85 -59.07
C THR A 17 58.97 -41.06 -58.38
N GLY A 18 58.00 -40.91 -57.54
CA GLY A 18 57.22 -41.99 -56.96
C GLY A 18 55.95 -41.44 -56.38
N GLY A 19 54.84 -41.56 -57.14
CA GLY A 19 53.53 -41.23 -56.63
C GLY A 19 53.15 -42.19 -55.53
N SER A 20 52.84 -41.67 -54.38
CA SER A 20 52.23 -42.40 -53.28
C SER A 20 50.77 -42.01 -53.15
N PRO A 21 49.88 -42.99 -53.02
CA PRO A 21 48.48 -42.76 -52.74
C PRO A 21 48.30 -42.56 -51.22
N VAL A 22 48.53 -41.34 -50.75
CA VAL A 22 48.41 -41.04 -49.32
C VAL A 22 47.40 -39.92 -49.02
N ASP A 23 46.82 -39.29 -50.05
CA ASP A 23 45.99 -38.11 -49.87
C ASP A 23 44.49 -38.36 -49.61
N ASP A 24 44.02 -39.61 -49.77
CA ASP A 24 42.56 -39.89 -49.70
C ASP A 24 42.05 -40.22 -48.26
N CYS A 25 42.95 -40.59 -47.35
CA CYS A 25 42.56 -40.89 -45.95
C CYS A 25 42.51 -39.68 -45.01
N ASP A 26 43.22 -38.60 -45.35
CA ASP A 26 43.23 -37.41 -44.51
C ASP A 26 41.99 -36.52 -44.75
N ASP A 27 41.47 -36.52 -45.99
CA ASP A 27 40.22 -35.78 -46.32
C ASP A 27 38.96 -36.40 -45.63
N GLU A 28 38.86 -37.69 -45.55
CA GLU A 28 37.76 -38.35 -44.80
C GLU A 28 37.81 -38.06 -43.30
N ARG A 29 39.00 -37.97 -42.71
CA ARG A 29 39.16 -37.63 -41.28
C ARG A 29 38.87 -36.17 -41.02
N VAL A 30 39.23 -35.26 -41.91
CA VAL A 30 38.93 -33.82 -41.81
C VAL A 30 37.41 -33.59 -41.97
N LEU A 31 36.75 -34.25 -42.91
CA LEU A 31 35.27 -34.18 -43.08
C LEU A 31 34.53 -34.73 -41.85
N ALA A 32 34.95 -35.88 -41.33
CA ALA A 32 34.38 -36.47 -40.12
C ALA A 32 34.59 -35.59 -38.87
N SER A 33 35.72 -34.88 -38.76
CA SER A 33 35.99 -33.95 -37.69
C SER A 33 35.19 -32.67 -37.77
N LEU A 34 34.92 -32.18 -38.99
CA LEU A 34 34.07 -31.01 -39.27
C LEU A 34 32.58 -31.31 -38.92
N ASP A 35 32.09 -32.53 -39.25
CA ASP A 35 30.74 -32.94 -38.86
C ASP A 35 30.55 -33.04 -37.36
N TRP A 36 31.56 -33.56 -36.64
CA TRP A 36 31.55 -33.63 -35.18
C TRP A 36 31.55 -32.21 -34.52
N VAL A 37 32.37 -31.30 -35.01
CA VAL A 37 32.42 -29.93 -34.51
C VAL A 37 31.08 -29.19 -34.80
N ALA A 38 30.53 -29.41 -35.99
CA ALA A 38 29.21 -28.84 -36.34
C ALA A 38 28.11 -29.39 -35.41
N ALA A 39 28.09 -30.70 -35.17
CA ALA A 39 27.14 -31.35 -34.26
C ALA A 39 27.28 -30.83 -32.81
N ALA A 40 28.51 -30.67 -32.34
CA ALA A 40 28.81 -30.11 -31.02
C ALA A 40 28.36 -28.63 -30.89
N SER A 41 28.58 -27.83 -31.92
CA SER A 41 28.16 -26.43 -31.92
C SER A 41 26.63 -26.27 -31.92
N VAL A 42 25.92 -27.08 -32.68
CA VAL A 42 24.45 -27.10 -32.70
C VAL A 42 23.89 -27.53 -31.34
N SER A 43 24.45 -28.59 -30.74
CA SER A 43 24.02 -29.06 -29.43
C SER A 43 24.23 -28.00 -28.33
N THR A 44 25.36 -27.29 -28.36
CA THR A 44 25.64 -26.17 -27.45
C THR A 44 24.65 -25.03 -27.66
N ALA A 45 24.37 -24.67 -28.92
CA ALA A 45 23.39 -23.62 -29.22
C ALA A 45 21.98 -23.97 -28.72
N VAL A 46 21.54 -25.22 -28.92
CA VAL A 46 20.26 -25.70 -28.42
C VAL A 46 20.24 -25.69 -26.89
N ALA A 47 21.28 -26.19 -26.23
CA ALA A 47 21.38 -26.17 -24.76
C ALA A 47 21.32 -24.74 -24.21
N THR A 48 22.02 -23.80 -24.84
CA THR A 48 22.00 -22.38 -24.46
C THR A 48 20.62 -21.78 -24.64
N LEU A 49 19.93 -22.10 -25.73
CA LEU A 49 18.55 -21.62 -25.96
C LEU A 49 17.58 -22.16 -24.89
N VAL A 50 17.66 -23.45 -24.59
CA VAL A 50 16.84 -24.07 -23.53
C VAL A 50 17.12 -23.41 -22.17
N LEU A 51 18.40 -23.19 -21.85
CA LEU A 51 18.77 -22.51 -20.62
C LEU A 51 18.23 -21.08 -20.57
N ALA A 52 18.32 -20.32 -21.67
CA ALA A 52 17.78 -18.98 -21.76
C ALA A 52 16.26 -18.94 -21.55
N LEU A 53 15.52 -19.87 -22.18
CA LEU A 53 14.08 -19.99 -22.00
C LEU A 53 13.70 -20.38 -20.56
N ALA A 54 14.44 -21.34 -19.98
CA ALA A 54 14.23 -21.73 -18.58
C ALA A 54 14.49 -20.58 -17.61
N THR A 55 15.57 -19.81 -17.83
CA THR A 55 15.92 -18.64 -17.03
C THR A 55 14.85 -17.56 -17.16
N PHE A 56 14.39 -17.29 -18.37
CA PHE A 56 13.30 -16.33 -18.60
C PHE A 56 12.01 -16.73 -17.87
N ALA A 57 11.63 -18.02 -17.97
CA ALA A 57 10.47 -18.55 -17.26
C ALA A 57 10.62 -18.44 -15.73
N ALA A 58 11.82 -18.74 -15.22
CA ALA A 58 12.14 -18.61 -13.78
C ALA A 58 12.04 -17.15 -13.30
N VAL A 59 12.61 -16.21 -14.03
CA VAL A 59 12.52 -14.78 -13.71
C VAL A 59 11.07 -14.29 -13.71
N ARG A 60 10.30 -14.70 -14.73
CA ARG A 60 8.88 -14.33 -14.80
C ARG A 60 8.07 -14.92 -13.64
N SER A 61 8.36 -16.14 -13.23
CA SER A 61 7.74 -16.79 -12.07
C SER A 61 8.12 -16.07 -10.78
N ALA A 62 9.40 -15.75 -10.58
CA ALA A 62 9.89 -15.01 -9.42
C ALA A 62 9.23 -13.63 -9.28
N GLN A 63 9.07 -12.90 -10.38
CA GLN A 63 8.37 -11.61 -10.39
C GLN A 63 6.89 -11.72 -9.98
N ARG A 64 6.19 -12.79 -10.40
CA ARG A 64 4.82 -13.04 -9.97
C ARG A 64 4.75 -13.33 -8.47
N THR A 65 5.64 -14.17 -7.97
CA THR A 65 5.72 -14.50 -6.55
C THR A 65 6.02 -13.27 -5.70
N ALA A 66 6.97 -12.43 -6.13
CA ALA A 66 7.29 -11.18 -5.44
C ALA A 66 6.06 -10.26 -5.31
N ARG A 67 5.30 -10.05 -6.40
CA ARG A 67 4.07 -9.24 -6.39
C ARG A 67 3.00 -9.80 -5.45
N ILE A 68 2.82 -11.12 -5.44
CA ILE A 68 1.86 -11.77 -4.53
C ILE A 68 2.31 -11.57 -3.07
N SER A 69 3.60 -11.70 -2.80
CA SER A 69 4.16 -11.48 -1.46
C SER A 69 3.99 -10.02 -1.00
N GLU A 70 4.25 -9.05 -1.86
CA GLU A 70 4.02 -7.63 -1.58
C GLU A 70 2.54 -7.34 -1.29
N GLN A 71 1.62 -7.88 -2.09
CA GLN A 71 0.18 -7.73 -1.86
C GLN A 71 -0.28 -8.38 -0.55
N SER A 72 0.27 -9.54 -0.22
CA SER A 72 -0.03 -10.24 1.04
C SER A 72 0.48 -9.45 2.24
N LEU A 73 1.70 -8.92 2.16
CA LEU A 73 2.27 -8.08 3.22
C LEU A 73 1.47 -6.79 3.39
N ALA A 74 1.11 -6.14 2.30
CA ALA A 74 0.27 -4.95 2.34
C ALA A 74 -1.10 -5.23 2.99
N ALA A 75 -1.71 -6.39 2.72
CA ALA A 75 -2.96 -6.77 3.35
C ALA A 75 -2.83 -7.00 4.87
N GLN A 76 -1.68 -7.48 5.33
CA GLN A 76 -1.40 -7.68 6.76
C GLN A 76 -1.14 -6.37 7.52
N LEU A 77 -0.84 -5.28 6.82
CA LEU A 77 -0.60 -3.96 7.42
C LEU A 77 -1.82 -3.05 7.36
N TRP A 78 -2.94 -3.51 6.79
CA TRP A 78 -4.10 -2.66 6.59
C TRP A 78 -4.86 -2.41 7.89
N PRO A 79 -4.88 -1.18 8.43
CA PRO A 79 -5.71 -0.82 9.54
C PRO A 79 -7.16 -0.64 9.10
N LEU A 80 -8.11 -0.95 9.97
CA LEU A 80 -9.52 -0.72 9.73
C LEU A 80 -10.23 -0.32 11.02
N LEU A 81 -10.71 0.91 11.08
CA LEU A 81 -11.39 1.44 12.26
C LEU A 81 -12.88 1.14 12.19
N ALA A 82 -13.41 0.69 13.32
CA ALA A 82 -14.84 0.48 13.57
C ALA A 82 -15.24 1.10 14.91
N PRO A 83 -16.53 1.37 15.18
CA PRO A 83 -16.98 1.70 16.52
C PRO A 83 -16.61 0.61 17.52
N ALA A 84 -16.24 1.00 18.74
CA ALA A 84 -16.06 0.07 19.84
C ALA A 84 -17.38 -0.63 20.13
N ARG A 85 -17.32 -1.83 20.71
CA ARG A 85 -18.53 -2.60 21.04
C ARG A 85 -19.20 -2.03 22.29
N PRO A 86 -20.52 -2.20 22.45
CA PRO A 86 -21.21 -1.72 23.66
C PRO A 86 -20.65 -2.28 24.98
N GLU A 87 -20.11 -3.49 24.96
CA GLU A 87 -19.49 -4.16 26.08
C GLU A 87 -18.04 -3.75 26.36
N ASP A 88 -17.42 -2.99 25.44
CA ASP A 88 -16.05 -2.50 25.65
C ASP A 88 -16.03 -1.46 26.79
N PRO A 89 -14.95 -1.41 27.60
CA PRO A 89 -14.88 -0.51 28.74
C PRO A 89 -14.92 0.95 28.34
N GLU A 90 -15.49 1.77 29.20
CA GLU A 90 -15.55 3.22 29.03
C GLU A 90 -14.15 3.83 28.98
N GLN A 91 -13.95 4.75 28.05
CA GLN A 91 -12.68 5.44 27.81
C GLN A 91 -12.73 6.86 28.38
N LYS A 92 -11.71 7.21 29.16
CA LYS A 92 -11.52 8.59 29.65
C LYS A 92 -10.66 9.37 28.67
N VAL A 93 -11.27 10.30 27.97
CA VAL A 93 -10.61 11.15 26.98
C VAL A 93 -10.21 12.46 27.65
N LEU A 94 -8.91 12.77 27.62
CA LEU A 94 -8.35 14.01 28.16
C LEU A 94 -7.87 14.89 27.01
N PHE A 95 -8.44 16.09 26.91
CA PHE A 95 -8.04 17.11 25.96
C PHE A 95 -6.85 17.94 26.48
N GLN A 96 -6.18 18.69 25.59
CA GLN A 96 -5.00 19.51 25.96
C GLN A 96 -5.29 20.60 26.99
N ASP A 97 -6.50 21.15 26.98
CA ASP A 97 -7.02 22.13 27.95
C ASP A 97 -7.54 21.49 29.24
N GLN A 98 -7.19 20.21 29.46
CA GLN A 98 -7.60 19.39 30.61
C GLN A 98 -9.10 19.11 30.71
N HIS A 99 -9.88 19.47 29.68
CA HIS A 99 -11.26 19.02 29.59
C HIS A 99 -11.33 17.49 29.50
N LYS A 100 -12.26 16.90 30.24
CA LYS A 100 -12.40 15.44 30.35
C LYS A 100 -13.76 15.02 29.83
N VAL A 101 -13.76 14.05 28.95
CA VAL A 101 -14.97 13.46 28.40
C VAL A 101 -14.91 11.96 28.62
N MET A 102 -16.02 11.38 29.01
CA MET A 102 -16.17 9.92 29.11
C MET A 102 -16.90 9.41 27.88
N VAL A 103 -16.37 8.36 27.25
CA VAL A 103 -16.99 7.75 26.08
C VAL A 103 -17.09 6.23 26.26
N SER A 104 -18.32 5.72 26.24
CA SER A 104 -18.60 4.30 26.36
C SER A 104 -18.51 3.60 25.00
N GLY A 105 -18.37 2.28 25.01
CA GLY A 105 -18.36 1.47 23.80
C GLY A 105 -19.59 1.70 22.92
N GLY A 106 -19.42 1.77 21.62
CA GLY A 106 -20.47 2.02 20.64
C GLY A 106 -21.01 3.45 20.61
N LEU A 107 -20.49 4.33 21.49
CA LEU A 107 -20.94 5.70 21.63
C LEU A 107 -19.87 6.72 21.26
N ALA A 108 -20.33 7.95 21.07
CA ALA A 108 -19.54 9.15 21.02
C ALA A 108 -20.06 10.16 22.05
N ALA A 109 -19.21 11.08 22.42
CA ALA A 109 -19.55 12.28 23.16
C ALA A 109 -19.34 13.51 22.28
N ALA A 110 -20.28 14.45 22.37
CA ALA A 110 -20.18 15.76 21.72
C ALA A 110 -20.66 16.83 22.70
N GLU A 111 -19.74 17.69 23.12
CA GLU A 111 -20.00 18.73 24.12
C GLU A 111 -19.63 20.10 23.54
N ALA A 112 -20.52 21.08 23.72
CA ALA A 112 -20.29 22.47 23.32
C ALA A 112 -20.21 23.37 24.55
N THR A 113 -19.08 24.07 24.71
CA THR A 113 -18.90 25.16 25.67
C THR A 113 -18.97 26.52 24.95
N SER A 114 -18.76 27.60 25.66
CA SER A 114 -18.66 28.94 25.06
C SER A 114 -17.41 29.15 24.22
N GLU A 115 -16.34 28.37 24.46
CA GLU A 115 -15.01 28.60 23.87
C GLU A 115 -14.54 27.41 23.03
N SER A 116 -15.09 26.24 23.23
CA SER A 116 -14.63 25.02 22.56
C SER A 116 -15.74 24.00 22.38
N ILE A 117 -15.62 23.23 21.30
CA ILE A 117 -16.45 22.04 21.09
C ILE A 117 -15.54 20.83 21.13
N TYR A 118 -15.98 19.82 21.85
CA TYR A 118 -15.25 18.57 22.05
C TYR A 118 -16.02 17.41 21.46
N PHE A 119 -15.31 16.59 20.70
CA PHE A 119 -15.82 15.35 20.16
C PHE A 119 -14.92 14.19 20.61
N ALA A 120 -15.52 13.10 21.01
CA ALA A 120 -14.81 11.85 21.25
C ALA A 120 -15.65 10.68 20.74
N ILE A 121 -15.01 9.73 20.07
CA ILE A 121 -15.65 8.51 19.56
C ILE A 121 -14.88 7.31 20.12
N ALA A 122 -15.60 6.37 20.74
CA ALA A 122 -15.02 5.08 21.11
C ALA A 122 -14.86 4.24 19.83
N ILE A 123 -13.62 3.89 19.51
CA ILE A 123 -13.27 3.13 18.31
C ILE A 123 -12.42 1.91 18.65
N ARG A 124 -12.38 0.97 17.73
CA ARG A 124 -11.44 -0.15 17.76
C ARG A 124 -10.83 -0.37 16.38
N ASN A 125 -9.62 -0.90 16.37
CA ASN A 125 -8.99 -1.33 15.14
C ASN A 125 -9.32 -2.80 14.88
N VAL A 126 -10.14 -3.07 13.87
CA VAL A 126 -10.50 -4.43 13.45
C VAL A 126 -9.61 -4.96 12.34
N GLY A 127 -8.72 -4.13 11.82
CA GLY A 127 -7.72 -4.52 10.84
C GLY A 127 -6.49 -5.16 11.47
N PRO A 128 -5.67 -5.86 10.68
CA PRO A 128 -4.45 -6.51 11.16
C PRO A 128 -3.27 -5.55 11.34
N GLY A 129 -3.31 -4.35 10.77
CA GLY A 129 -2.23 -3.36 10.86
C GLY A 129 -2.45 -2.34 11.97
N LEU A 130 -1.37 -1.68 12.41
CA LEU A 130 -1.43 -0.54 13.33
C LEU A 130 -2.10 0.64 12.63
N ALA A 131 -3.16 1.20 13.22
CA ALA A 131 -3.79 2.42 12.72
C ALA A 131 -3.08 3.66 13.29
N VAL A 132 -2.70 4.57 12.40
CA VAL A 132 -2.18 5.90 12.75
C VAL A 132 -3.20 6.93 12.30
N LEU A 133 -3.91 7.52 13.26
CA LEU A 133 -4.91 8.54 12.97
C LEU A 133 -4.20 9.89 12.81
N ASP A 134 -4.39 10.54 11.65
CA ASP A 134 -3.71 11.78 11.30
C ASP A 134 -4.67 12.97 11.23
N ARG A 135 -5.84 12.81 10.57
CA ARG A 135 -6.73 13.91 10.24
C ARG A 135 -8.18 13.54 10.43
N TRP A 136 -9.01 14.58 10.48
CA TRP A 136 -10.46 14.43 10.57
C TRP A 136 -11.20 15.58 9.89
N TRP A 137 -12.42 15.30 9.52
CA TRP A 137 -13.36 16.28 8.96
C TRP A 137 -14.72 16.11 9.64
N PHE A 138 -15.50 17.19 9.66
CA PHE A 138 -16.79 17.26 10.35
C PHE A 138 -17.85 17.94 9.48
N ALA A 139 -19.08 17.43 9.53
CA ALA A 139 -20.28 18.11 9.06
C ALA A 139 -21.38 18.05 10.13
N GLY A 140 -22.07 19.17 10.32
CA GLY A 140 -23.18 19.30 11.26
C GLY A 140 -24.47 18.60 10.82
N GLU A 141 -24.39 17.81 9.77
CA GLU A 141 -25.51 17.05 9.21
C GLU A 141 -25.07 15.63 8.85
N ARG A 142 -26.04 14.75 8.66
CA ARG A 142 -25.80 13.40 8.18
C ARG A 142 -25.51 13.40 6.69
N ARG A 143 -24.34 12.97 6.29
CA ARG A 143 -24.03 12.65 4.89
C ARG A 143 -24.46 11.23 4.54
N GLN A 144 -25.04 11.06 3.35
CA GLN A 144 -25.46 9.74 2.90
C GLN A 144 -24.27 8.85 2.57
N GLY A 145 -24.44 7.54 2.75
CA GLY A 145 -23.36 6.58 2.51
C GLY A 145 -22.92 6.50 1.04
N ALA A 146 -23.79 6.92 0.09
CA ALA A 146 -23.48 6.94 -1.34
C ALA A 146 -22.65 8.18 -1.76
N GLU A 147 -22.65 9.25 -0.96
CA GLU A 147 -21.86 10.45 -1.25
C GLU A 147 -20.37 10.17 -1.08
N ASP A 148 -19.54 10.79 -1.92
CA ASP A 148 -18.09 10.73 -1.78
C ASP A 148 -17.64 11.36 -0.46
N HIS A 149 -16.43 11.00 0.02
CA HIS A 149 -15.82 11.63 1.19
C HIS A 149 -15.56 13.12 0.95
N ALA A 150 -15.31 13.88 2.01
CA ALA A 150 -14.85 15.26 1.91
C ALA A 150 -13.50 15.34 1.18
N ASP A 151 -13.19 16.49 0.59
CA ASP A 151 -11.87 16.68 -0.04
C ASP A 151 -10.77 16.52 1.01
N GLU A 152 -9.67 15.85 0.66
CA GLU A 152 -8.55 15.63 1.58
C GLU A 152 -7.96 16.95 2.11
N SER A 153 -8.06 18.03 1.34
CA SER A 153 -7.60 19.36 1.73
C SER A 153 -8.42 19.98 2.87
N ASP A 154 -9.67 19.55 3.05
CA ASP A 154 -10.56 20.04 4.09
C ASP A 154 -10.36 19.34 5.43
N PHE A 155 -9.61 18.23 5.42
CA PHE A 155 -9.29 17.52 6.65
C PHE A 155 -8.27 18.28 7.50
N ARG A 156 -8.62 18.51 8.74
CA ARG A 156 -7.74 19.14 9.74
C ARG A 156 -6.90 18.09 10.45
N ARG A 157 -5.66 18.42 10.75
CA ARG A 157 -4.76 17.53 11.50
C ARG A 157 -5.22 17.39 12.93
N LEU A 158 -4.98 16.20 13.48
CA LEU A 158 -5.03 16.00 14.92
C LEU A 158 -3.91 16.79 15.61
N THR A 159 -4.15 17.21 16.84
CA THR A 159 -3.15 17.90 17.66
C THR A 159 -2.00 16.99 18.11
N ARG A 160 -2.22 15.69 18.03
CA ARG A 160 -1.24 14.61 18.24
C ARG A 160 -1.67 13.40 17.45
N ASP A 161 -0.72 12.61 17.02
CA ASP A 161 -0.99 11.33 16.40
C ASP A 161 -1.55 10.35 17.44
N LEU A 162 -2.55 9.61 17.05
CA LEU A 162 -3.14 8.53 17.84
C LEU A 162 -2.82 7.21 17.17
N TYR A 163 -2.24 6.30 17.94
CA TYR A 163 -1.84 4.98 17.49
C TYR A 163 -2.77 3.94 18.09
N LEU A 164 -3.41 3.12 17.24
CA LEU A 164 -4.33 2.08 17.68
C LEU A 164 -3.88 0.72 17.13
N PRO A 165 -3.33 -0.14 18.00
CA PRO A 165 -2.88 -1.47 17.62
C PRO A 165 -4.02 -2.36 17.09
N PRO A 166 -3.68 -3.43 16.33
CA PRO A 166 -4.66 -4.40 15.86
C PRO A 166 -5.44 -5.04 17.00
N GLY A 167 -6.77 -5.10 16.85
CA GLY A 167 -7.67 -5.71 17.84
C GLY A 167 -7.95 -4.87 19.08
N GLU A 168 -7.17 -3.82 19.32
CA GLU A 168 -7.31 -2.96 20.51
C GLU A 168 -8.46 -1.97 20.37
N ILE A 169 -8.96 -1.56 21.54
CA ILE A 169 -9.91 -0.47 21.70
C ILE A 169 -9.18 0.83 22.06
N GLY A 170 -9.78 1.93 21.67
CA GLY A 170 -9.30 3.25 22.00
C GLY A 170 -10.34 4.30 21.67
N TYR A 171 -9.89 5.50 21.47
CA TYR A 171 -10.76 6.61 21.10
C TYR A 171 -10.13 7.50 20.05
N TRP A 172 -10.99 8.15 19.30
CA TRP A 172 -10.62 9.34 18.56
C TRP A 172 -11.13 10.57 19.31
N GLN A 173 -10.39 11.67 19.24
CA GLN A 173 -10.79 12.96 19.79
C GLN A 173 -10.56 14.08 18.78
N GLY A 174 -11.50 15.02 18.70
CA GLY A 174 -11.42 16.24 17.94
C GLY A 174 -11.94 17.42 18.73
N ALA A 175 -11.40 18.61 18.48
CA ALA A 175 -11.91 19.83 19.10
C ALA A 175 -11.90 20.99 18.10
N ILE A 176 -12.94 21.84 18.18
CA ILE A 176 -13.02 23.13 17.48
C ILE A 176 -12.88 24.21 18.55
N ARG A 177 -11.79 25.01 18.47
CA ARG A 177 -11.39 25.98 19.51
C ARG A 177 -11.47 27.43 19.05
N ASP A 178 -12.01 27.67 17.86
CA ASP A 178 -12.23 29.01 17.34
C ASP A 178 -13.73 29.32 17.34
N PRO A 179 -14.26 30.07 18.34
CA PRO A 179 -15.67 30.43 18.40
C PRO A 179 -16.13 31.28 17.22
N GLY A 180 -15.20 31.95 16.51
CA GLY A 180 -15.48 32.75 15.32
C GLY A 180 -15.56 31.93 14.03
N SER A 181 -15.19 30.68 14.06
CA SER A 181 -15.23 29.85 12.86
C SER A 181 -16.66 29.42 12.49
N PRO A 182 -16.97 29.29 11.19
CA PRO A 182 -18.27 28.78 10.74
C PRO A 182 -18.57 27.39 11.31
N GLU A 183 -17.55 26.53 11.40
CA GLU A 183 -17.72 25.18 11.90
C GLU A 183 -18.11 25.15 13.38
N PHE A 184 -17.61 26.10 14.18
CA PHE A 184 -18.02 26.22 15.58
C PHE A 184 -19.52 26.49 15.71
N ALA A 185 -20.04 27.42 14.90
CA ALA A 185 -21.46 27.74 14.89
C ALA A 185 -22.31 26.53 14.44
N ILE A 186 -21.87 25.84 13.36
CA ILE A 186 -22.53 24.66 12.83
C ILE A 186 -22.55 23.54 13.88
N ALA A 187 -21.41 23.24 14.49
CA ALA A 187 -21.31 22.18 15.48
C ALA A 187 -22.11 22.51 16.76
N THR A 188 -22.07 23.77 17.22
CA THR A 188 -22.90 24.22 18.35
C THR A 188 -24.39 24.02 18.07
N ALA A 189 -24.85 24.43 16.88
CA ALA A 189 -26.23 24.27 16.49
C ALA A 189 -26.63 22.78 16.40
N ALA A 190 -25.81 21.95 15.78
CA ALA A 190 -26.05 20.52 15.65
C ALA A 190 -26.16 19.81 17.02
N ILE A 191 -25.25 20.13 17.94
CA ILE A 191 -25.27 19.56 19.31
C ILE A 191 -26.52 20.03 20.07
N ARG A 192 -26.82 21.33 20.07
CA ARG A 192 -27.97 21.88 20.78
C ARG A 192 -29.32 21.36 20.25
N ASN A 193 -29.41 21.26 18.94
CA ASN A 193 -30.63 20.79 18.28
C ASN A 193 -30.71 19.26 18.19
N ARG A 194 -29.69 18.55 18.72
CA ARG A 194 -29.60 17.07 18.69
C ARG A 194 -29.73 16.54 17.24
N GLN A 195 -29.04 17.16 16.31
CA GLN A 195 -29.02 16.75 14.91
C GLN A 195 -28.00 15.64 14.70
N GLU A 196 -28.26 14.74 13.77
CA GLU A 196 -27.25 13.78 13.31
C GLU A 196 -26.07 14.52 12.70
N MET A 197 -24.86 14.05 13.01
CA MET A 197 -23.62 14.66 12.56
C MET A 197 -22.74 13.63 11.86
N THR A 198 -21.86 14.10 11.00
CA THR A 198 -20.89 13.26 10.30
C THR A 198 -19.48 13.61 10.74
N VAL A 199 -18.69 12.57 11.04
CA VAL A 199 -17.25 12.67 11.27
C VAL A 199 -16.55 11.73 10.30
N GLU A 200 -15.56 12.23 9.58
CA GLU A 200 -14.69 11.41 8.75
C GLU A 200 -13.29 11.41 9.33
N LEU A 201 -12.72 10.23 9.50
CA LEU A 201 -11.37 10.03 10.02
C LEU A 201 -10.46 9.55 8.90
N LEU A 202 -9.38 10.27 8.68
CA LEU A 202 -8.29 9.87 7.79
C LEU A 202 -7.17 9.27 8.63
N TYR A 203 -6.80 8.07 8.32
CA TYR A 203 -5.74 7.31 8.98
C TYR A 203 -4.99 6.45 7.98
N SER A 204 -3.83 5.97 8.38
CA SER A 204 -2.96 5.12 7.56
C SER A 204 -2.38 3.97 8.37
N ASP A 205 -1.62 3.11 7.71
CA ASP A 205 -0.71 2.18 8.39
C ASP A 205 0.50 2.93 8.98
N TYR A 206 1.34 2.21 9.71
CA TYR A 206 2.54 2.77 10.33
C TYR A 206 3.55 3.37 9.33
N LEU A 207 3.55 2.89 8.09
CA LEU A 207 4.44 3.37 7.04
C LEU A 207 3.89 4.60 6.30
N GLY A 208 2.68 5.05 6.65
CA GLY A 208 2.00 6.14 5.96
C GLY A 208 1.41 5.75 4.61
N HIS A 209 1.35 4.44 4.34
CA HIS A 209 0.66 3.85 3.20
C HIS A 209 -0.75 3.41 3.59
N GLN A 210 -1.51 2.90 2.62
CA GLN A 210 -2.86 2.38 2.86
C GLN A 210 -3.78 3.37 3.58
N ARG A 211 -3.74 4.63 3.10
CA ARG A 211 -4.58 5.70 3.64
C ARG A 211 -6.05 5.37 3.44
N THR A 212 -6.77 5.47 4.52
CA THR A 212 -8.20 5.13 4.58
C THR A 212 -8.98 6.27 5.20
N ILE A 213 -10.11 6.62 4.61
CA ILE A 213 -11.12 7.47 5.24
C ILE A 213 -12.27 6.59 5.70
N SER A 214 -12.68 6.79 6.95
CA SER A 214 -13.87 6.13 7.50
C SER A 214 -14.89 7.17 7.94
N ARG A 215 -16.14 7.02 7.47
CA ARG A 215 -17.25 7.91 7.82
C ARG A 215 -18.06 7.33 8.96
N PHE A 216 -18.12 8.09 10.04
CA PHE A 216 -18.94 7.81 11.21
C PHE A 216 -20.10 8.78 11.26
N ILE A 217 -21.30 8.27 11.51
CA ILE A 217 -22.50 9.07 11.78
C ILE A 217 -22.77 9.03 13.27
N LEU A 218 -22.92 10.20 13.86
CA LEU A 218 -23.26 10.40 15.25
C LEU A 218 -24.76 10.68 15.34
N MET A 219 -25.51 9.77 15.95
CA MET A 219 -26.97 9.87 16.14
C MET A 219 -27.30 10.13 17.60
N PRO A 220 -28.09 11.14 17.94
CA PRO A 220 -28.33 11.53 19.32
C PRO A 220 -29.11 10.44 20.09
N VAL A 221 -28.62 10.05 21.27
CA VAL A 221 -29.29 9.09 22.17
C VAL A 221 -29.78 9.79 23.43
N SER A 222 -28.88 10.46 24.14
CA SER A 222 -29.17 11.22 25.35
C SER A 222 -28.30 12.48 25.41
N GLU A 223 -28.46 13.30 26.43
CA GLU A 223 -27.66 14.52 26.58
C GLU A 223 -26.17 14.19 26.57
N GLY A 224 -25.41 14.84 25.70
CA GLY A 224 -23.97 14.66 25.52
C GLY A 224 -23.55 13.30 24.93
N ARG A 225 -24.47 12.36 24.68
CA ARG A 225 -24.16 11.02 24.15
C ARG A 225 -24.81 10.76 22.80
N TRP A 226 -24.03 10.12 21.93
CA TRP A 226 -24.39 9.87 20.53
C TRP A 226 -24.08 8.42 20.19
N PHE A 227 -25.01 7.71 19.57
CA PHE A 227 -24.73 6.41 18.99
C PHE A 227 -23.87 6.58 17.76
N VAL A 228 -22.92 5.69 17.55
CA VAL A 228 -21.98 5.75 16.43
C VAL A 228 -22.25 4.64 15.43
N ALA A 229 -22.54 5.04 14.20
CA ALA A 229 -22.65 4.12 13.07
C ALA A 229 -21.53 4.38 12.08
N LEU A 230 -20.81 3.33 11.69
CA LEU A 230 -19.88 3.36 10.59
C LEU A 230 -20.65 3.12 9.29
N THR A 231 -20.52 4.02 8.32
CA THR A 231 -21.31 3.94 7.08
C THR A 231 -20.48 3.57 5.87
N ARG A 232 -19.22 4.00 5.81
CA ARG A 232 -18.38 3.71 4.65
C ARG A 232 -16.90 3.84 4.97
N HIS A 233 -16.09 3.06 4.23
CA HIS A 233 -14.64 3.21 4.13
C HIS A 233 -14.25 3.50 2.69
N TRP A 234 -13.28 4.38 2.48
CA TRP A 234 -12.59 4.60 1.22
C TRP A 234 -11.11 4.33 1.41
N ASN A 235 -10.54 3.52 0.53
CA ASN A 235 -9.09 3.39 0.43
C ASN A 235 -8.61 4.41 -0.60
N LEU A 236 -7.77 5.36 -0.20
CA LEU A 236 -7.31 6.44 -1.07
C LEU A 236 -6.22 5.98 -2.06
N ASP A 237 -5.51 4.92 -1.71
CA ASP A 237 -4.37 4.41 -2.49
C ASP A 237 -4.76 3.26 -3.44
N ARG A 238 -6.06 2.91 -3.46
CA ARG A 238 -6.61 1.87 -4.35
C ARG A 238 -7.96 2.30 -4.91
N PRO A 239 -8.30 1.89 -6.13
CA PRO A 239 -9.62 2.16 -6.67
C PRO A 239 -10.72 1.52 -5.80
N ASP A 240 -11.82 2.24 -5.60
CA ASP A 240 -12.99 1.71 -4.90
C ASP A 240 -13.59 0.53 -5.70
N PRO A 241 -13.69 -0.67 -5.12
CA PRO A 241 -14.25 -1.83 -5.81
C PRO A 241 -15.78 -1.74 -5.99
N ARG A 242 -16.43 -0.77 -5.35
CA ARG A 242 -17.89 -0.61 -5.42
C ARG A 242 -18.28 0.19 -6.66
N PRO A 243 -19.30 -0.23 -7.40
CA PRO A 243 -19.79 0.54 -8.53
C PRO A 243 -20.28 1.92 -8.02
N ARG A 244 -19.89 2.98 -8.73
CA ARG A 244 -20.51 4.30 -8.51
C ARG A 244 -21.96 4.25 -8.98
N PRO A 245 -22.88 4.97 -8.31
CA PRO A 245 -24.21 5.20 -8.87
C PRO A 245 -24.05 5.79 -10.27
N ASP A 246 -24.81 5.24 -11.22
CA ASP A 246 -24.72 5.58 -12.64
C ASP A 246 -24.76 7.11 -12.84
N GLY A 247 -23.74 7.65 -13.49
CA GLY A 247 -23.65 9.05 -13.89
C GLY A 247 -22.51 9.89 -13.33
N ALA A 248 -21.76 9.43 -12.34
CA ALA A 248 -20.62 10.19 -11.83
C ALA A 248 -19.34 9.87 -12.66
N THR A 249 -18.93 10.81 -13.48
CA THR A 249 -17.63 10.78 -14.18
C THR A 249 -16.50 10.74 -13.15
N PRO A 250 -15.48 9.86 -13.32
CA PRO A 250 -14.35 9.85 -12.40
C PRO A 250 -13.66 11.20 -12.42
N SER A 251 -13.52 11.82 -11.25
CA SER A 251 -12.62 12.96 -11.11
C SER A 251 -11.23 12.48 -11.46
N SER A 252 -10.69 12.99 -12.57
CA SER A 252 -9.34 12.70 -13.02
C SER A 252 -8.37 13.11 -11.91
N PRO A 253 -7.35 12.29 -11.56
CA PRO A 253 -6.30 12.74 -10.67
C PRO A 253 -5.65 13.97 -11.28
N ARG A 254 -5.70 15.10 -10.59
CA ARG A 254 -4.96 16.30 -10.99
C ARG A 254 -3.48 16.04 -10.80
N PRO A 255 -2.65 16.48 -11.77
CA PRO A 255 -1.21 16.28 -11.78
C PRO A 255 -0.51 16.90 -10.58
#